data_bb6eed9775261b9a1d82c309a28d80d1
#
_entry.id   bb6eed9775261b9a1d82c309a28d80d1
#
_cell.length_a   1.000
_cell.length_b   1.000
_cell.length_c   1.000
_cell.angle_alpha   90.00
_cell.angle_beta   90.00
_cell.angle_gamma   90.00
#
_symmetry.space_group_name_H-M   'P 1'
#
loop_
_entity.id
_entity.type
_entity.pdbx_description
1 polymer ?
#
loop_
_entity_poly.entity_id
_entity_poly.type
_entity_poly.pdbx_seq_one_letter_code
_entity_poly.pdbx_strand_id
1 'polypeptide(L)'
;MVDKIIVDADLCIKLGGSNKYRYLYDVLPMISREIYMHTHAHGEVMIPACAVRQLQDLISEGKLILVNESGLDSKVRATYDAAYNNLAKVMANPMNPNKNKGEMCSLAYAKATGIPVFATDEKDLQPIIDKQLNTGMDDITCIRIVDIIVKAKEGELALPRKIAKALWVVSGKRKEIFDKEIWPVPVK
;
A
#
# COMPACT_ATOMS: atom_id res chain seq x y z
N MET A 1 11.49 1.06 -9.77
CA MET A 1 10.05 1.32 -10.00
C MET A 1 9.41 0.00 -10.36
N VAL A 2 8.31 -0.36 -9.76
CA VAL A 2 7.52 -1.57 -10.11
C VAL A 2 6.45 -1.21 -11.14
N ASP A 3 5.99 -2.18 -11.93
CA ASP A 3 5.02 -1.87 -12.99
C ASP A 3 3.62 -1.62 -12.41
N LYS A 4 3.16 -2.50 -11.50
CA LYS A 4 1.82 -2.44 -10.91
C LYS A 4 1.87 -2.58 -9.40
N ILE A 5 1.08 -1.75 -8.70
CA ILE A 5 0.84 -1.88 -7.26
C ILE A 5 -0.65 -1.77 -6.95
N ILE A 6 -1.08 -2.41 -5.87
CA ILE A 6 -2.35 -2.10 -5.24
C ILE A 6 -2.09 -1.54 -3.85
N VAL A 7 -2.75 -0.42 -3.51
CA VAL A 7 -2.48 0.31 -2.28
C VAL A 7 -3.58 0.10 -1.24
N ASP A 8 -3.14 0.04 0.01
CA ASP A 8 -4.00 -0.08 1.18
C ASP A 8 -4.40 1.28 1.77
N ALA A 9 -5.50 1.30 2.51
CA ALA A 9 -6.01 2.47 3.19
C ALA A 9 -5.02 3.05 4.22
N ASP A 10 -4.39 2.19 5.04
CA ASP A 10 -3.45 2.62 6.08
C ASP A 10 -2.25 3.39 5.51
N LEU A 11 -1.67 2.89 4.41
CA LEU A 11 -0.60 3.61 3.71
C LEU A 11 -1.08 4.97 3.19
N CYS A 12 -2.27 5.02 2.59
CA CYS A 12 -2.84 6.27 2.07
C CYS A 12 -3.10 7.29 3.18
N ILE A 13 -3.65 6.86 4.32
CA ILE A 13 -3.90 7.69 5.50
C ILE A 13 -2.58 8.27 6.04
N LYS A 14 -1.56 7.44 6.18
CA LYS A 14 -0.25 7.85 6.70
C LYS A 14 0.45 8.83 5.75
N LEU A 15 0.58 8.51 4.48
CA LEU A 15 1.21 9.40 3.50
C LEU A 15 0.41 10.69 3.28
N GLY A 16 -0.92 10.59 3.26
CA GLY A 16 -1.82 11.72 3.07
C GLY A 16 -2.04 12.59 4.30
N GLY A 17 -1.55 12.18 5.48
CA GLY A 17 -1.84 12.80 6.78
C GLY A 17 -1.26 14.21 7.00
N SER A 18 -0.51 14.76 6.04
CA SER A 18 0.08 16.10 6.15
C SER A 18 -0.78 17.16 5.45
N ASN A 19 -1.14 18.22 6.19
CA ASN A 19 -1.80 19.40 5.60
C ASN A 19 -0.85 20.28 4.78
N LYS A 20 0.45 20.18 5.04
CA LYS A 20 1.48 21.03 4.42
C LYS A 20 2.09 20.42 3.17
N TYR A 21 2.16 19.09 3.10
CA TYR A 21 2.86 18.38 2.05
C TYR A 21 1.95 17.32 1.44
N ARG A 22 2.10 17.09 0.14
CA ARG A 22 1.28 16.15 -0.63
C ARG A 22 1.99 14.80 -0.81
N TYR A 23 2.47 14.21 0.29
CA TYR A 23 3.30 12.99 0.19
C TYR A 23 2.59 11.82 -0.48
N LEU A 24 1.29 11.62 -0.25
CA LEU A 24 0.54 10.58 -0.93
C LEU A 24 0.54 10.81 -2.45
N TYR A 25 0.25 12.03 -2.87
CA TYR A 25 0.18 12.40 -4.28
C TYR A 25 1.56 12.39 -4.96
N ASP A 26 2.62 12.80 -4.25
CA ASP A 26 3.96 12.94 -4.82
C ASP A 26 4.72 11.60 -4.84
N VAL A 27 4.53 10.74 -3.83
CA VAL A 27 5.36 9.55 -3.62
C VAL A 27 4.81 8.32 -4.36
N LEU A 28 3.49 8.11 -4.39
CA LEU A 28 2.93 6.91 -5.03
C LEU A 28 3.33 6.78 -6.52
N PRO A 29 3.28 7.84 -7.35
CA PRO A 29 3.70 7.75 -8.75
C PRO A 29 5.21 7.52 -8.94
N MET A 30 6.04 7.73 -7.91
CA MET A 30 7.46 7.37 -7.95
C MET A 30 7.69 5.88 -7.76
N ILE A 31 6.76 5.18 -7.09
CA ILE A 31 6.87 3.75 -6.78
C ILE A 31 6.44 2.91 -7.98
N SER A 32 5.34 3.27 -8.64
CA SER A 32 4.75 2.48 -9.72
C SER A 32 4.15 3.34 -10.82
N ARG A 33 4.07 2.76 -12.01
CA ARG A 33 3.38 3.36 -13.17
C ARG A 33 1.88 3.17 -13.11
N GLU A 34 1.43 2.00 -12.65
CA GLU A 34 0.01 1.65 -12.52
C GLU A 34 -0.32 1.45 -11.05
N ILE A 35 -1.18 2.29 -10.52
CA ILE A 35 -1.57 2.28 -9.11
C ILE A 35 -3.05 1.95 -9.02
N TYR A 36 -3.35 0.89 -8.30
CA TYR A 36 -4.71 0.41 -8.06
C TYR A 36 -5.09 0.57 -6.60
N MET A 37 -6.38 0.74 -6.34
CA MET A 37 -6.96 0.69 -5.00
C MET A 37 -8.32 0.03 -5.05
N HIS A 38 -8.57 -0.93 -4.16
CA HIS A 38 -9.86 -1.56 -4.09
C HIS A 38 -10.90 -0.63 -3.47
N THR A 39 -12.14 -0.64 -3.98
CA THR A 39 -13.21 0.25 -3.49
C THR A 39 -13.49 0.11 -1.99
N HIS A 40 -13.34 -1.09 -1.41
CA HIS A 40 -13.43 -1.28 0.03
C HIS A 40 -12.33 -0.52 0.79
N ALA A 41 -11.07 -0.64 0.38
CA ALA A 41 -9.96 0.11 0.99
C ALA A 41 -10.13 1.62 0.80
N HIS A 42 -10.60 2.07 -0.38
CA HIS A 42 -10.92 3.48 -0.62
C HIS A 42 -11.97 4.00 0.37
N GLY A 43 -13.02 3.23 0.65
CA GLY A 43 -14.07 3.60 1.60
C GLY A 43 -13.60 3.72 3.05
N GLU A 44 -12.44 3.16 3.40
CA GLU A 44 -11.84 3.27 4.74
C GLU A 44 -11.05 4.59 4.92
N VAL A 45 -10.65 5.26 3.82
CA VAL A 45 -9.93 6.54 3.87
C VAL A 45 -10.91 7.69 4.05
N MET A 46 -11.44 7.84 5.26
CA MET A 46 -12.38 8.92 5.60
C MET A 46 -11.70 10.11 6.28
N ILE A 47 -10.62 9.88 6.99
CA ILE A 47 -9.83 10.87 7.72
C ILE A 47 -8.34 10.56 7.59
N PRO A 48 -7.45 11.59 7.66
CA PRO A 48 -7.76 13.03 7.68
C PRO A 48 -8.20 13.57 6.31
N ALA A 49 -8.91 14.68 6.29
CA ALA A 49 -9.42 15.30 5.05
C ALA A 49 -8.33 15.61 4.00
N CYS A 50 -7.08 15.83 4.43
CA CYS A 50 -5.97 16.02 3.50
C CYS A 50 -5.58 14.72 2.77
N ALA A 51 -5.71 13.55 3.40
CA ALA A 51 -5.51 12.27 2.73
C ALA A 51 -6.63 12.01 1.70
N VAL A 52 -7.88 12.25 2.08
CA VAL A 52 -9.04 12.12 1.19
C VAL A 52 -8.87 12.99 -0.07
N ARG A 53 -8.49 14.27 0.10
CA ARG A 53 -8.27 15.17 -1.05
C ARG A 53 -7.16 14.68 -1.97
N GLN A 54 -6.00 14.29 -1.42
CA GLN A 54 -4.88 13.81 -2.23
C GLN A 54 -5.24 12.53 -2.99
N LEU A 55 -6.04 11.66 -2.38
CA LEU A 55 -6.53 10.44 -3.01
C LEU A 55 -7.51 10.77 -4.15
N GLN A 56 -8.44 11.72 -3.92
CA GLN A 56 -9.36 12.19 -4.96
C GLN A 56 -8.63 12.83 -6.14
N ASP A 57 -7.58 13.62 -5.88
CA ASP A 57 -6.75 14.22 -6.94
C ASP A 57 -6.06 13.12 -7.78
N LEU A 58 -5.47 12.09 -7.14
CA LEU A 58 -4.87 10.96 -7.84
C LEU A 58 -5.88 10.21 -8.72
N ILE A 59 -7.09 10.00 -8.23
CA ILE A 59 -8.18 9.33 -8.98
C ILE A 59 -8.64 10.20 -10.14
N SER A 60 -8.92 11.48 -9.90
CA SER A 60 -9.42 12.41 -10.93
C SER A 60 -8.44 12.65 -12.08
N GLU A 61 -7.14 12.56 -11.80
CA GLU A 61 -6.07 12.66 -12.79
C GLU A 61 -5.73 11.32 -13.47
N GLY A 62 -6.43 10.24 -13.13
CA GLY A 62 -6.18 8.91 -13.67
C GLY A 62 -4.85 8.27 -13.23
N LYS A 63 -4.21 8.82 -12.19
CA LYS A 63 -2.96 8.28 -11.62
C LYS A 63 -3.19 7.11 -10.68
N LEU A 64 -4.41 6.96 -10.15
CA LEU A 64 -4.87 5.85 -9.34
C LEU A 64 -6.21 5.35 -9.86
N ILE A 65 -6.31 4.04 -10.04
CA ILE A 65 -7.46 3.37 -10.62
C ILE A 65 -8.21 2.64 -9.50
N LEU A 66 -9.49 3.00 -9.30
CA LEU A 66 -10.36 2.24 -8.41
C LEU A 66 -10.82 0.96 -9.08
N VAL A 67 -10.71 -0.13 -8.33
CA VAL A 67 -11.08 -1.47 -8.80
C VAL A 67 -12.00 -2.15 -7.80
N ASN A 68 -12.77 -3.10 -8.31
CA ASN A 68 -13.63 -3.98 -7.51
C ASN A 68 -13.81 -5.32 -8.21
N GLU A 69 -14.34 -6.28 -7.49
CA GLU A 69 -14.55 -7.63 -7.95
C GLU A 69 -15.68 -7.77 -9.00
N SER A 70 -16.57 -6.79 -9.12
CA SER A 70 -17.71 -6.88 -10.06
C SER A 70 -17.30 -6.74 -11.51
N GLY A 71 -16.13 -6.13 -11.77
CA GLY A 71 -15.56 -5.96 -13.12
C GLY A 71 -14.74 -7.18 -13.61
N LEU A 72 -14.58 -8.21 -12.79
CA LEU A 72 -13.78 -9.39 -13.14
C LEU A 72 -14.58 -10.37 -14.01
N ASP A 73 -13.93 -10.95 -15.02
CA ASP A 73 -14.51 -12.07 -15.76
C ASP A 73 -14.64 -13.33 -14.87
N SER A 74 -15.40 -14.31 -15.31
CA SER A 74 -15.77 -15.48 -14.48
C SER A 74 -14.56 -16.29 -13.99
N LYS A 75 -13.48 -16.39 -14.78
CA LYS A 75 -12.28 -17.16 -14.39
C LYS A 75 -11.46 -16.40 -13.36
N VAL A 76 -11.23 -15.10 -13.61
CA VAL A 76 -10.52 -14.21 -12.68
C VAL A 76 -11.30 -14.07 -11.39
N ARG A 77 -12.63 -13.98 -11.48
CA ARG A 77 -13.52 -13.94 -10.32
C ARG A 77 -13.41 -15.20 -9.45
N ALA A 78 -13.33 -16.38 -10.04
CA ALA A 78 -13.15 -17.62 -9.27
C ALA A 78 -11.82 -17.61 -8.48
N THR A 79 -10.74 -17.08 -9.07
CA THR A 79 -9.45 -16.91 -8.39
C THR A 79 -9.56 -15.90 -7.25
N TYR A 80 -10.25 -14.77 -7.49
CA TYR A 80 -10.52 -13.77 -6.44
C TYR A 80 -11.28 -14.41 -5.26
N ASP A 81 -12.37 -15.10 -5.52
CA ASP A 81 -13.21 -15.71 -4.48
C ASP A 81 -12.42 -16.76 -3.67
N ALA A 82 -11.59 -17.57 -4.33
CA ALA A 82 -10.72 -18.54 -3.67
C ALA A 82 -9.67 -17.85 -2.77
N ALA A 83 -9.00 -16.81 -3.27
CA ALA A 83 -8.02 -16.03 -2.52
C ALA A 83 -8.67 -15.31 -1.32
N TYR A 84 -9.80 -14.64 -1.54
CA TYR A 84 -10.57 -14.00 -0.48
C TYR A 84 -10.96 -14.99 0.62
N ASN A 85 -11.49 -16.15 0.26
CA ASN A 85 -11.89 -17.18 1.23
C ASN A 85 -10.71 -17.73 2.03
N ASN A 86 -9.52 -17.87 1.42
CA ASN A 86 -8.31 -18.28 2.14
C ASN A 86 -7.86 -17.20 3.15
N LEU A 87 -7.87 -15.94 2.77
CA LEU A 87 -7.56 -14.84 3.67
C LEU A 87 -8.59 -14.72 4.80
N ALA A 88 -9.88 -14.87 4.50
CA ALA A 88 -10.95 -14.75 5.48
C ALA A 88 -10.84 -15.77 6.61
N LYS A 89 -10.30 -16.98 6.36
CA LYS A 89 -10.06 -18.00 7.40
C LYS A 89 -9.12 -17.53 8.50
N VAL A 90 -8.22 -16.59 8.21
CA VAL A 90 -7.17 -16.13 9.15
C VAL A 90 -7.27 -14.66 9.53
N MET A 91 -7.90 -13.83 8.69
CA MET A 91 -7.98 -12.39 8.88
C MET A 91 -9.37 -11.89 9.29
N ALA A 92 -10.43 -12.64 8.96
CA ALA A 92 -11.79 -12.21 9.28
C ALA A 92 -12.01 -12.20 10.80
N ASN A 93 -12.64 -11.13 11.29
CA ASN A 93 -13.02 -11.00 12.68
C ASN A 93 -14.55 -11.19 12.80
N PRO A 94 -15.04 -12.29 13.41
CA PRO A 94 -16.47 -12.53 13.54
C PRO A 94 -17.22 -11.44 14.32
N MET A 95 -16.54 -10.78 15.25
CA MET A 95 -17.11 -9.69 16.07
C MET A 95 -17.09 -8.34 15.34
N ASN A 96 -16.29 -8.20 14.29
CA ASN A 96 -16.22 -7.01 13.46
C ASN A 96 -16.00 -7.42 11.98
N PRO A 97 -17.05 -7.73 11.23
CA PRO A 97 -16.96 -8.24 9.86
C PRO A 97 -16.27 -7.28 8.86
N ASN A 98 -16.22 -5.99 9.19
CA ASN A 98 -15.55 -4.99 8.33
C ASN A 98 -14.06 -4.84 8.63
N LYS A 99 -13.57 -5.41 9.74
CA LYS A 99 -12.14 -5.35 10.06
C LYS A 99 -11.35 -6.16 9.03
N ASN A 100 -10.26 -5.59 8.52
CA ASN A 100 -9.37 -6.16 7.51
C ASN A 100 -10.06 -6.44 6.14
N LYS A 101 -11.28 -5.91 5.93
CA LYS A 101 -12.02 -6.19 4.68
C LYS A 101 -11.35 -5.54 3.48
N GLY A 102 -10.84 -4.32 3.63
CA GLY A 102 -10.10 -3.61 2.59
C GLY A 102 -8.86 -4.38 2.16
N GLU A 103 -8.06 -4.86 3.12
CA GLU A 103 -6.86 -5.67 2.87
C GLU A 103 -7.21 -7.00 2.18
N MET A 104 -8.20 -7.75 2.69
CA MET A 104 -8.60 -9.02 2.10
C MET A 104 -9.08 -8.85 0.65
N CYS A 105 -9.91 -7.84 0.37
CA CYS A 105 -10.39 -7.55 -0.98
C CYS A 105 -9.25 -7.13 -1.92
N SER A 106 -8.36 -6.25 -1.45
CA SER A 106 -7.21 -5.77 -2.22
C SER A 106 -6.24 -6.90 -2.56
N LEU A 107 -5.90 -7.75 -1.59
CA LEU A 107 -5.01 -8.89 -1.77
C LEU A 107 -5.62 -9.97 -2.69
N ALA A 108 -6.92 -10.26 -2.53
CA ALA A 108 -7.62 -11.18 -3.41
C ALA A 108 -7.66 -10.66 -4.85
N TYR A 109 -7.89 -9.35 -5.03
CA TYR A 109 -7.85 -8.71 -6.34
C TYR A 109 -6.43 -8.76 -6.95
N ALA A 110 -5.40 -8.46 -6.16
CA ALA A 110 -4.01 -8.54 -6.59
C ALA A 110 -3.65 -9.93 -7.09
N LYS A 111 -4.01 -10.98 -6.32
CA LYS A 111 -3.75 -12.38 -6.69
C LYS A 111 -4.48 -12.77 -7.98
N ALA A 112 -5.74 -12.37 -8.11
CA ALA A 112 -6.57 -12.72 -9.27
C ALA A 112 -6.11 -12.02 -10.56
N THR A 113 -5.54 -10.83 -10.46
CA THR A 113 -5.16 -9.99 -11.62
C THR A 113 -3.64 -9.93 -11.85
N GLY A 114 -2.84 -10.67 -11.06
CA GLY A 114 -1.38 -10.71 -11.22
C GLY A 114 -0.69 -9.40 -10.84
N ILE A 115 -1.24 -8.62 -9.87
CA ILE A 115 -0.56 -7.44 -9.33
C ILE A 115 0.46 -7.92 -8.28
N PRO A 116 1.78 -7.73 -8.52
CA PRO A 116 2.81 -8.38 -7.71
C PRO A 116 3.12 -7.67 -6.40
N VAL A 117 2.63 -6.43 -6.20
CA VAL A 117 3.00 -5.61 -5.04
C VAL A 117 1.77 -5.05 -4.34
N PHE A 118 1.71 -5.31 -3.02
CA PHE A 118 0.75 -4.72 -2.11
C PHE A 118 1.42 -3.64 -1.25
N ALA A 119 0.99 -2.39 -1.41
CA ALA A 119 1.57 -1.26 -0.68
C ALA A 119 0.76 -0.99 0.60
N THR A 120 1.34 -1.34 1.73
CA THR A 120 0.77 -1.19 3.09
C THR A 120 1.86 -0.78 4.07
N ASP A 121 1.52 -0.30 5.27
CA ASP A 121 2.52 -0.10 6.35
C ASP A 121 2.35 -1.11 7.51
N GLU A 122 1.52 -2.13 7.31
CA GLU A 122 1.34 -3.23 8.25
C GLU A 122 2.54 -4.21 8.22
N LYS A 123 3.05 -4.57 9.42
CA LYS A 123 4.26 -5.40 9.54
C LYS A 123 4.00 -6.89 9.41
N ASP A 124 2.82 -7.33 9.88
CA ASP A 124 2.55 -8.75 10.07
C ASP A 124 1.78 -9.37 8.90
N LEU A 125 1.61 -8.62 7.80
CA LEU A 125 0.80 -9.06 6.67
C LEU A 125 1.56 -9.98 5.71
N GLN A 126 2.86 -9.75 5.45
CA GLN A 126 3.65 -10.57 4.52
C GLN A 126 3.64 -12.08 4.89
N PRO A 127 3.83 -12.49 6.16
CA PRO A 127 3.74 -13.92 6.52
C PRO A 127 2.38 -14.55 6.26
N ILE A 128 1.30 -13.76 6.35
CA ILE A 128 -0.05 -14.22 6.01
C ILE A 128 -0.17 -14.43 4.50
N ILE A 129 0.30 -13.46 3.70
CA ILE A 129 0.32 -13.52 2.24
C ILE A 129 1.12 -14.75 1.77
N ASP A 130 2.32 -14.94 2.32
CA ASP A 130 3.20 -16.07 1.97
C ASP A 130 2.53 -17.41 2.22
N LYS A 131 1.79 -17.52 3.32
CA LYS A 131 1.11 -18.77 3.70
C LYS A 131 -0.19 -19.01 2.93
N GLN A 132 -0.94 -17.94 2.61
CA GLN A 132 -2.31 -18.07 2.09
C GLN A 132 -2.42 -17.88 0.57
N LEU A 133 -1.51 -17.10 -0.02
CA LEU A 133 -1.61 -16.68 -1.42
C LEU A 133 -0.38 -17.02 -2.26
N ASN A 134 0.83 -16.95 -1.70
CA ASN A 134 2.06 -17.16 -2.44
C ASN A 134 2.30 -18.67 -2.63
N THR A 135 2.35 -19.09 -3.89
CA THR A 135 2.51 -20.52 -4.28
C THR A 135 3.69 -20.71 -5.24
N GLY A 136 4.54 -19.68 -5.40
CA GLY A 136 5.63 -19.65 -6.36
C GLY A 136 5.24 -19.15 -7.75
N MET A 137 3.96 -18.81 -7.96
CA MET A 137 3.46 -18.17 -9.19
C MET A 137 2.61 -16.95 -8.79
N ASP A 138 2.85 -15.81 -9.46
CA ASP A 138 2.16 -14.53 -9.17
C ASP A 138 2.18 -14.18 -7.67
N ASP A 139 3.37 -14.32 -7.06
CA ASP A 139 3.57 -14.06 -5.65
C ASP A 139 3.50 -12.56 -5.35
N ILE A 140 2.86 -12.24 -4.23
CA ILE A 140 2.63 -10.86 -3.80
C ILE A 140 3.65 -10.49 -2.72
N THR A 141 4.32 -9.36 -2.91
CA THR A 141 5.25 -8.79 -1.93
C THR A 141 4.72 -7.48 -1.37
N CYS A 142 4.76 -7.33 -0.05
CA CYS A 142 4.44 -6.04 0.57
C CYS A 142 5.56 -5.03 0.36
N ILE A 143 5.17 -3.77 0.09
CA ILE A 143 6.06 -2.62 0.17
C ILE A 143 5.54 -1.66 1.24
N ARG A 144 6.38 -1.28 2.20
CA ARG A 144 6.05 -0.40 3.31
C ARG A 144 6.78 0.93 3.18
N ILE A 145 6.39 1.91 3.99
CA ILE A 145 7.08 3.22 4.03
C ILE A 145 8.59 3.03 4.31
N VAL A 146 8.98 2.08 5.14
CA VAL A 146 10.39 1.80 5.40
C VAL A 146 11.12 1.30 4.16
N ASP A 147 10.48 0.46 3.35
CA ASP A 147 11.08 -0.08 2.13
C ASP A 147 11.23 1.00 1.06
N ILE A 148 10.27 1.92 0.95
CA ILE A 148 10.35 3.12 0.10
C ILE A 148 11.56 3.99 0.50
N ILE A 149 11.79 4.17 1.81
CA ILE A 149 12.92 4.94 2.34
C ILE A 149 14.26 4.25 2.02
N VAL A 150 14.33 2.92 2.16
CA VAL A 150 15.53 2.15 1.83
C VAL A 150 15.85 2.28 0.34
N LYS A 151 14.86 2.08 -0.52
CA LYS A 151 15.02 2.25 -1.98
C LYS A 151 15.46 3.67 -2.36
N ALA A 152 14.95 4.68 -1.67
CA ALA A 152 15.39 6.06 -1.88
C ALA A 152 16.85 6.27 -1.45
N LYS A 153 17.27 5.68 -0.32
CA LYS A 153 18.66 5.73 0.14
C LYS A 153 19.63 5.04 -0.83
N GLU A 154 19.20 3.95 -1.44
CA GLU A 154 19.95 3.18 -2.42
C GLU A 154 19.97 3.83 -3.82
N GLY A 155 19.22 4.92 -4.01
CA GLY A 155 19.15 5.64 -5.29
C GLY A 155 18.18 5.03 -6.30
N GLU A 156 17.41 4.02 -5.92
CA GLU A 156 16.37 3.42 -6.78
C GLU A 156 15.15 4.32 -6.97
N LEU A 157 14.90 5.23 -6.01
CA LEU A 157 13.83 6.21 -6.06
C LEU A 157 14.41 7.62 -5.93
N ALA A 158 13.96 8.54 -6.78
CA ALA A 158 14.39 9.95 -6.77
C ALA A 158 13.75 10.74 -5.59
N LEU A 159 13.86 10.22 -4.37
CA LEU A 159 13.28 10.79 -3.17
C LEU A 159 14.36 11.40 -2.28
N PRO A 160 14.39 12.74 -2.10
CA PRO A 160 15.39 13.39 -1.27
C PRO A 160 15.33 12.93 0.20
N ARG A 161 16.51 12.81 0.86
CA ARG A 161 16.62 12.42 2.28
C ARG A 161 15.66 13.18 3.21
N LYS A 162 15.45 14.50 2.95
CA LYS A 162 14.53 15.33 3.73
C LYS A 162 13.09 14.80 3.69
N ILE A 163 12.63 14.39 2.50
CA ILE A 163 11.30 13.82 2.32
C ILE A 163 11.25 12.42 2.93
N ALA A 164 12.24 11.57 2.68
CA ALA A 164 12.34 10.25 3.29
C ALA A 164 12.26 10.31 4.82
N LYS A 165 12.93 11.28 5.45
CA LYS A 165 12.83 11.53 6.90
C LYS A 165 11.43 11.95 7.34
N ALA A 166 10.75 12.76 6.55
CA ALA A 166 9.37 13.15 6.84
C ALA A 166 8.43 11.93 6.75
N LEU A 167 8.59 11.06 5.74
CA LEU A 167 7.82 9.81 5.62
C LEU A 167 8.06 8.88 6.80
N TRP A 168 9.30 8.78 7.28
CA TRP A 168 9.63 8.04 8.49
C TRP A 168 8.84 8.53 9.72
N VAL A 169 8.73 9.85 9.89
CA VAL A 169 8.01 10.46 11.01
C VAL A 169 6.50 10.28 10.88
N VAL A 170 5.91 10.46 9.69
CA VAL A 170 4.46 10.27 9.47
C VAL A 170 4.03 8.81 9.62
N SER A 171 4.97 7.85 9.46
CA SER A 171 4.72 6.42 9.79
C SER A 171 4.83 6.12 11.30
N GLY A 172 4.83 7.16 12.15
CA GLY A 172 4.85 7.01 13.62
C GLY A 172 6.20 6.63 14.21
N LYS A 173 7.31 6.72 13.46
CA LYS A 173 8.63 6.30 13.90
C LYS A 173 9.45 7.47 14.43
N ARG A 174 10.38 7.18 15.35
CA ARG A 174 11.20 8.21 16.03
C ARG A 174 12.26 8.81 15.09
N LYS A 175 12.31 10.13 15.02
CA LYS A 175 13.21 10.91 14.16
C LYS A 175 14.70 10.63 14.41
N GLU A 176 15.07 10.40 15.67
CA GLU A 176 16.45 10.15 16.07
C GLU A 176 16.99 8.84 15.50
N ILE A 177 16.13 7.82 15.35
CA ILE A 177 16.48 6.52 14.75
C ILE A 177 16.79 6.72 13.27
N PHE A 178 16.03 7.56 12.57
CA PHE A 178 16.28 7.83 11.15
C PHE A 178 17.69 8.38 10.92
N ASP A 179 18.09 9.38 11.73
CA ASP A 179 19.39 10.04 11.56
C ASP A 179 20.59 9.18 11.97
N LYS A 180 20.40 8.25 12.91
CA LYS A 180 21.47 7.38 13.42
C LYS A 180 21.61 6.07 12.66
N GLU A 181 20.49 5.45 12.29
CA GLU A 181 20.48 4.05 11.85
C GLU A 181 20.00 3.91 10.40
N ILE A 182 18.95 4.65 10.02
CA ILE A 182 18.33 4.45 8.70
C ILE A 182 19.11 5.18 7.61
N TRP A 183 19.31 6.47 7.78
CA TRP A 183 20.01 7.31 6.81
C TRP A 183 20.89 8.35 7.51
N PRO A 184 22.04 7.93 8.05
CA PRO A 184 22.99 8.82 8.71
C PRO A 184 23.44 9.97 7.81
N VAL A 185 23.66 11.13 8.40
CA VAL A 185 24.35 12.23 7.70
C VAL A 185 25.83 11.88 7.66
N PRO A 186 26.50 11.94 6.50
CA PRO A 186 27.95 11.78 6.45
C PRO A 186 28.63 12.74 7.43
N VAL A 187 29.48 12.21 8.29
CA VAL A 187 30.34 13.04 9.12
C VAL A 187 31.34 13.70 8.17
N LYS A 188 31.35 15.05 8.15
CA LYS A 188 32.31 15.83 7.37
C LYS A 188 33.72 15.72 7.96
#